data_ebc8035f63fcbb9f479eb135dbfa5a7e
#
_entry.id   ebc8035f63fcbb9f479eb135dbfa5a7e
#
_cell.length_a   1.000
_cell.length_b   1.000
_cell.length_c   1.000
_cell.angle_alpha   90.00
_cell.angle_beta   90.00
_cell.angle_gamma   90.00
#
_symmetry.space_group_name_H-M   'P 1'
#
loop_
_entity.id
_entity.type
_entity.pdbx_description
1 polymer ?
#
loop_
_entity_poly.entity_id
_entity_poly.type
_entity_poly.pdbx_seq_one_letter_code
_entity_poly.pdbx_strand_id
1 'polypeptide(L)'
;MDEEVKKEQENESKAEKFVRLGEYRVNKVIEAIGRLENLSNRSSYEYTEEQVEAMFSMMEKRLSEIKGRFAPKQTKDNTFSFEKKAE
;
A
#
# COMPACT_ATOMS: atom_id res chain seq x y z
N MET A 1 -6.62 -14.95 10.38
CA MET A 1 -6.19 -14.97 10.06
C MET A 1 -5.63 -15.72 9.32
N ASP A 2 -5.67 -16.19 8.92
CA ASP A 2 -5.40 -16.72 8.06
C ASP A 2 -4.16 -16.97 7.64
N GLU A 3 -3.60 -16.23 7.42
CA GLU A 3 -2.40 -16.40 7.00
C GLU A 3 -1.63 -17.01 7.98
N GLU A 4 -2.17 -17.39 8.95
CA GLU A 4 -1.43 -17.92 9.92
C GLU A 4 -1.13 -19.34 9.84
N VAL A 5 -1.13 -19.96 8.80
CA VAL A 5 -0.75 -21.27 8.72
C VAL A 5 0.64 -21.42 9.12
N LYS A 6 0.93 -21.69 10.25
CA LYS A 6 2.22 -21.76 10.71
C LYS A 6 3.09 -22.82 10.26
N LYS A 7 2.67 -23.99 10.14
CA LYS A 7 3.49 -25.00 9.74
C LYS A 7 4.16 -24.72 8.48
N GLU A 8 3.53 -24.32 7.49
CA GLU A 8 4.11 -24.02 6.28
C GLU A 8 5.00 -22.88 6.41
N GLN A 9 4.68 -21.97 7.22
CA GLN A 9 5.48 -20.80 7.37
C GLN A 9 6.83 -21.09 7.93
N GLU A 10 6.96 -22.11 8.69
CA GLU A 10 8.21 -22.41 9.25
C GLU A 10 9.26 -22.71 8.22
N ASN A 11 8.90 -23.27 7.10
CA ASN A 11 9.85 -23.55 6.07
C ASN A 11 9.85 -22.55 4.97
N GLU A 12 9.17 -21.49 5.16
CA GLU A 12 9.03 -20.49 4.15
C GLU A 12 10.16 -19.50 4.21
N SER A 13 10.74 -19.12 3.09
CA SER A 13 11.77 -18.11 3.10
C SER A 13 11.10 -16.76 3.28
N LYS A 14 11.89 -15.74 3.55
CA LYS A 14 11.34 -14.42 3.71
C LYS A 14 10.72 -13.95 2.41
N ALA A 15 11.32 -14.29 1.29
CA ALA A 15 10.79 -13.90 0.00
C ALA A 15 9.44 -14.57 -0.26
N GLU A 16 9.34 -15.84 0.07
CA GLU A 16 8.09 -16.55 -0.13
C GLU A 16 7.00 -16.00 0.77
N LYS A 17 7.38 -15.66 1.98
CA LYS A 17 6.41 -15.12 2.92
C LYS A 17 5.91 -13.77 2.41
N PHE A 18 6.80 -12.96 1.86
CA PHE A 18 6.41 -11.67 1.34
C PHE A 18 5.38 -11.84 0.22
N VAL A 19 5.63 -12.77 -0.69
CA VAL A 19 4.70 -12.98 -1.79
C VAL A 19 3.35 -13.44 -1.28
N ARG A 20 3.35 -14.39 -0.37
CA ARG A 20 2.10 -14.90 0.15
C ARG A 20 1.29 -13.82 0.88
N LEU A 21 1.96 -13.10 1.78
CA LEU A 21 1.26 -12.07 2.52
C LEU A 21 0.89 -10.90 1.64
N GLY A 22 1.75 -10.57 0.67
CA GLY A 22 1.47 -9.49 -0.23
C GLY A 22 0.23 -9.75 -1.05
N GLU A 23 0.11 -10.95 -1.59
CA GLU A 23 -1.04 -11.30 -2.38
C GLU A 23 -2.30 -11.19 -1.53
N TYR A 24 -2.25 -11.74 -0.34
CA TYR A 24 -3.41 -11.72 0.52
C TYR A 24 -3.83 -10.29 0.88
N ARG A 25 -2.87 -9.50 1.31
CA ARG A 25 -3.19 -8.14 1.75
C ARG A 25 -3.58 -7.21 0.63
N VAL A 26 -2.96 -7.36 -0.53
CA VAL A 26 -3.32 -6.52 -1.65
C VAL A 26 -4.75 -6.87 -2.08
N ASN A 27 -5.10 -8.15 -2.09
CA ASN A 27 -6.44 -8.53 -2.45
C ASN A 27 -7.46 -7.96 -1.47
N LYS A 28 -7.11 -7.88 -0.19
CA LYS A 28 -8.00 -7.29 0.78
C LYS A 28 -8.18 -5.81 0.52
N VAL A 29 -7.11 -5.14 0.10
CA VAL A 29 -7.21 -3.73 -0.20
C VAL A 29 -8.09 -3.53 -1.42
N ILE A 30 -7.93 -4.38 -2.43
CA ILE A 30 -8.73 -4.26 -3.65
C ILE A 30 -10.20 -4.47 -3.31
N GLU A 31 -10.50 -5.39 -2.40
CA GLU A 31 -11.88 -5.59 -1.99
C GLU A 31 -12.43 -4.34 -1.32
N ALA A 32 -11.64 -3.72 -0.47
CA ALA A 32 -12.09 -2.53 0.22
C ALA A 32 -12.31 -1.39 -0.76
N ILE A 33 -11.42 -1.28 -1.76
CA ILE A 33 -11.56 -0.26 -2.76
C ILE A 33 -12.84 -0.52 -3.56
N GLY A 34 -13.14 -1.78 -3.81
CA GLY A 34 -14.36 -2.12 -4.53
C GLY A 34 -15.60 -1.64 -3.80
N ARG A 35 -15.55 -1.67 -2.47
CA ARG A 35 -16.69 -1.22 -1.73
C ARG A 35 -16.87 0.29 -1.85
N LEU A 36 -15.77 1.01 -2.11
CA LEU A 36 -15.88 2.44 -2.29
C LEU A 36 -16.61 2.71 -3.61
N GLU A 37 -16.40 1.85 -4.57
CA GLU A 37 -17.02 2.02 -5.87
C GLU A 37 -18.55 2.05 -5.72
N ASN A 38 -19.08 1.30 -4.77
CA ASN A 38 -20.50 1.26 -4.58
C ASN A 38 -21.07 2.62 -4.17
N LEU A 39 -20.24 3.46 -3.58
CA LEU A 39 -20.71 4.77 -3.17
C LEU A 39 -20.90 5.71 -4.35
N SER A 40 -20.40 5.34 -5.52
CA SER A 40 -20.52 6.22 -6.66
C SER A 40 -21.90 6.19 -7.25
N ASN A 41 -22.76 5.29 -6.76
CA ASN A 41 -24.11 5.17 -7.28
C ASN A 41 -24.96 6.36 -6.86
N ARG A 42 -25.17 7.29 -7.77
CA ARG A 42 -25.91 8.49 -7.44
C ARG A 42 -27.39 8.29 -7.17
N SER A 43 -27.93 7.15 -7.49
CA SER A 43 -29.31 6.93 -7.13
C SER A 43 -29.43 6.60 -5.65
N SER A 44 -28.35 6.19 -5.02
CA SER A 44 -28.40 5.88 -3.61
C SER A 44 -27.68 6.88 -2.75
N TYR A 45 -26.71 7.57 -3.31
CA TYR A 45 -25.88 8.48 -2.54
C TYR A 45 -25.70 9.83 -3.19
N GLU A 46 -25.49 10.82 -2.40
CA GLU A 46 -25.29 12.15 -2.91
C GLU A 46 -23.94 12.63 -2.43
N TYR A 47 -23.11 13.13 -3.34
CA TYR A 47 -21.79 13.58 -2.95
C TYR A 47 -21.34 14.70 -3.85
N THR A 48 -20.34 15.45 -3.39
CA THR A 48 -19.80 16.55 -4.15
C THR A 48 -18.44 16.16 -4.67
N GLU A 49 -17.94 16.94 -5.62
CA GLU A 49 -16.64 16.68 -6.16
C GLU A 49 -15.60 16.88 -5.09
N GLU A 50 -15.80 17.85 -4.22
CA GLU A 50 -14.86 18.10 -3.15
C GLU A 50 -14.74 16.91 -2.24
N GLN A 51 -15.85 16.25 -1.96
CA GLN A 51 -15.82 15.09 -1.09
C GLN A 51 -15.04 13.96 -1.75
N VAL A 52 -15.26 13.76 -3.03
CA VAL A 52 -14.55 12.71 -3.75
C VAL A 52 -13.06 13.01 -3.80
N GLU A 53 -12.72 14.27 -4.08
CA GLU A 53 -11.34 14.65 -4.13
C GLU A 53 -10.67 14.43 -2.79
N ALA A 54 -11.34 14.78 -1.72
CA ALA A 54 -10.77 14.61 -0.40
C ALA A 54 -10.48 13.14 -0.11
N MET A 55 -11.41 12.26 -0.47
CA MET A 55 -11.22 10.85 -0.24
C MET A 55 -10.04 10.32 -1.01
N PHE A 56 -9.98 10.62 -2.29
CA PHE A 56 -8.89 10.09 -3.10
C PHE A 56 -7.55 10.71 -2.79
N SER A 57 -7.52 12.00 -2.48
CA SER A 57 -6.26 12.63 -2.14
C SER A 57 -5.65 11.97 -0.92
N MET A 58 -6.48 11.68 0.08
CA MET A 58 -5.96 11.07 1.27
C MET A 58 -5.45 9.65 0.99
N MET A 59 -6.20 8.90 0.20
CA MET A 59 -5.77 7.55 -0.10
C MET A 59 -4.49 7.53 -0.91
N GLU A 60 -4.40 8.45 -1.90
CA GLU A 60 -3.22 8.49 -2.72
C GLU A 60 -2.01 8.92 -1.91
N LYS A 61 -2.21 9.82 -0.98
CA LYS A 61 -1.13 10.28 -0.14
C LYS A 61 -0.64 9.13 0.70
N ARG A 62 -1.57 8.39 1.31
CA ARG A 62 -1.18 7.29 2.16
C ARG A 62 -0.50 6.17 1.37
N LEU A 63 -1.00 5.91 0.17
CA LEU A 63 -0.39 4.88 -0.66
C LEU A 63 1.03 5.28 -1.02
N SER A 64 1.23 6.56 -1.32
CA SER A 64 2.54 7.03 -1.68
C SER A 64 3.51 6.89 -0.50
N GLU A 65 3.04 7.22 0.69
CA GLU A 65 3.87 7.10 1.88
C GLU A 65 4.27 5.66 2.12
N ILE A 66 3.32 4.76 1.99
CA ILE A 66 3.60 3.36 2.23
C ILE A 66 4.54 2.82 1.18
N LYS A 67 4.31 3.19 -0.06
CA LYS A 67 5.16 2.72 -1.13
C LYS A 67 6.60 3.16 -0.88
N GLY A 68 6.78 4.35 -0.33
CA GLY A 68 8.11 4.83 -0.04
C GLY A 68 8.85 3.97 0.95
N ARG A 69 8.10 3.24 1.80
CA ARG A 69 8.76 2.42 2.78
C ARG A 69 9.35 1.16 2.18
N PHE A 70 8.96 0.84 0.95
CA PHE A 70 9.51 -0.32 0.29
C PHE A 70 10.71 0.04 -0.57
N ALA A 71 10.97 1.33 -0.74
CA ALA A 71 12.11 1.72 -1.55
C ALA A 71 13.38 1.33 -0.83
N PRO A 72 14.46 1.19 -1.55
CA PRO A 72 15.71 0.82 -0.95
C PRO A 72 16.07 1.86 0.10
N LYS A 73 16.73 1.41 1.16
CA LYS A 73 17.14 2.30 2.18
C LYS A 73 17.84 3.45 1.58
N GLN A 74 17.42 4.59 1.91
CA GLN A 74 18.05 5.75 1.41
C GLN A 74 18.96 6.35 2.41
N THR A 75 19.40 5.60 3.32
CA THR A 75 20.24 6.15 4.33
C THR A 75 21.44 6.78 3.73
N LYS A 76 21.92 6.21 2.68
CA LYS A 76 23.05 6.77 2.10
C LYS A 76 22.71 8.14 1.64
N ASP A 77 21.52 8.40 1.31
CA ASP A 77 21.17 9.72 0.87
C ASP A 77 21.21 10.66 2.02
N ASN A 78 21.03 10.17 3.17
CA ASN A 78 21.08 11.04 4.31
C ASN A 78 22.47 11.20 4.84
N THR A 79 23.40 10.46 4.35
CA THR A 79 24.72 10.61 4.87
C THR A 79 25.44 11.49 3.92
N PHE A 80 26.38 12.20 4.40
CA PHE A 80 27.13 13.09 3.60
C PHE A 80 28.06 12.32 2.71
N SER A 81 28.10 12.68 1.49
CA SER A 81 28.98 12.01 0.57
C SER A 81 29.26 12.93 -0.57
N PHE A 82 30.48 13.17 -0.84
CA PHE A 82 30.80 14.05 -1.93
C PHE A 82 30.44 13.47 -3.25
N GLU A 83 30.63 12.24 -3.43
CA GLU A 83 30.32 11.66 -4.66
C GLU A 83 28.89 11.78 -4.95
N LYS A 84 28.07 11.64 -4.00
CA LYS A 84 26.73 11.73 -4.20
C LYS A 84 26.39 13.04 -4.69
N LYS A 85 26.91 13.98 -4.16
CA LYS A 85 26.57 15.24 -4.55
C LYS A 85 27.11 15.51 -5.81
N ALA A 86 28.16 14.97 -6.12
CA ALA A 86 28.74 15.25 -7.34
C ALA A 86 27.87 14.92 -8.45
N GLU A 87 27.10 14.09 -8.29
CA GLU A 87 26.38 13.76 -9.27
C GLU A 87 25.57 14.42 -9.59
#